data_7969822e62e5b84bf029d53cc096e73c
#
_entry.id   7969822e62e5b84bf029d53cc096e73c
#
_cell.length_a   1.000
_cell.length_b   1.000
_cell.length_c   1.000
_cell.angle_alpha   90.00
_cell.angle_beta   90.00
_cell.angle_gamma   90.00
#
_symmetry.space_group_name_H-M   'P 1'
#
loop_
_entity.id
_entity.type
_entity.pdbx_description
1 polymer ?
#
loop_
_entity_poly.entity_id
_entity_poly.type
_entity_poly.pdbx_seq_one_letter_code
_entity_poly.pdbx_strand_id
1 'polypeptide(L)'
;MDVIIYDILLDTQYAGCRRQIELKKGEANSKIFRIELCKGTEPIEIAPKEAMAIIRGCKEDGTVIVNPAKITNESKIEYEVGSQDTAAVGTTWYEVQVVAKDGESYKILYSAQFKAVVKDTLVEDGKITSSDEFGLLVDTITENKEWKENKDKELASWMEEREKEIDTKEKEHETKIT
;
A
#
# COMPACT_ATOMS: atom_id res chain seq x y z
N MET A 1 -6.92 -11.18 4.67
CA MET A 1 -6.00 -10.38 5.51
C MET A 1 -6.82 -9.27 6.11
N ASP A 2 -6.88 -9.18 7.43
CA ASP A 2 -7.73 -8.20 8.09
C ASP A 2 -7.02 -6.84 8.05
N VAL A 3 -7.69 -5.86 7.43
CA VAL A 3 -7.20 -4.48 7.34
C VAL A 3 -7.63 -3.72 8.59
N ILE A 4 -6.70 -2.99 9.20
CA ILE A 4 -6.99 -2.17 10.37
C ILE A 4 -7.55 -0.82 9.90
N ILE A 5 -8.74 -0.48 10.39
CA ILE A 5 -9.38 0.79 10.05
C ILE A 5 -9.25 1.77 11.21
N TYR A 6 -8.73 2.94 10.92
CA TYR A 6 -8.71 4.07 11.85
C TYR A 6 -9.84 5.03 11.50
N ASP A 7 -10.90 5.03 12.31
CA ASP A 7 -11.96 6.02 12.18
C ASP A 7 -11.50 7.35 12.78
N ILE A 8 -11.50 8.40 11.97
CA ILE A 8 -10.95 9.73 12.27
C ILE A 8 -12.05 10.76 12.03
N LEU A 9 -12.46 11.45 13.08
CA LEU A 9 -13.37 12.60 12.97
C LEU A 9 -12.55 13.89 12.97
N LEU A 10 -12.71 14.71 11.94
CA LEU A 10 -11.99 15.97 11.79
C LEU A 10 -12.98 17.14 11.66
N ASP A 11 -12.78 18.13 12.50
CA ASP A 11 -13.52 19.38 12.41
C ASP A 11 -12.79 20.34 11.44
N THR A 12 -13.52 20.86 10.46
CA THR A 12 -12.96 21.80 9.48
C THR A 12 -12.76 23.22 10.02
N GLN A 13 -13.30 23.52 11.19
CA GLN A 13 -13.16 24.83 11.85
C GLN A 13 -12.07 24.81 12.94
N TYR A 14 -11.81 23.67 13.54
CA TYR A 14 -10.86 23.54 14.65
C TYR A 14 -9.81 22.47 14.31
N ALA A 15 -8.55 22.86 14.31
CA ALA A 15 -7.46 21.92 14.06
C ALA A 15 -7.34 20.90 15.18
N GLY A 16 -7.27 19.62 14.84
CA GLY A 16 -6.86 18.56 15.72
C GLY A 16 -7.70 17.28 15.66
N CYS A 17 -7.00 16.18 15.59
CA CYS A 17 -7.56 14.86 15.83
C CYS A 17 -7.31 14.48 17.29
N ARG A 18 -8.34 14.07 18.01
CA ARG A 18 -8.24 13.65 19.41
C ARG A 18 -7.58 12.28 19.58
N ARG A 19 -7.50 11.50 18.51
CA ARG A 19 -6.93 10.15 18.53
C ARG A 19 -5.48 10.18 18.08
N GLN A 20 -4.61 9.56 18.87
CA GLN A 20 -3.25 9.29 18.44
C GLN A 20 -3.27 8.09 17.47
N ILE A 21 -2.75 8.30 16.26
CA ILE A 21 -2.62 7.27 15.25
C ILE A 21 -1.16 6.81 15.25
N GLU A 22 -0.97 5.51 15.41
CA GLU A 22 0.36 4.90 15.41
C GLU A 22 0.50 3.99 14.19
N LEU A 23 1.55 4.20 13.43
CA LEU A 23 2.00 3.38 12.31
C LEU A 23 3.35 2.77 12.67
N LYS A 24 3.75 1.72 11.97
CA LYS A 24 5.10 1.16 12.08
C LYS A 24 5.83 1.33 10.76
N LYS A 25 7.11 1.59 10.83
CA LYS A 25 8.00 1.70 9.68
C LYS A 25 7.91 0.43 8.80
N GLY A 26 7.76 0.62 7.50
CA GLY A 26 7.67 -0.46 6.53
C GLY A 26 6.30 -1.13 6.38
N GLU A 27 5.30 -0.77 7.19
CA GLU A 27 3.93 -1.25 6.98
C GLU A 27 3.32 -0.61 5.72
N ALA A 28 2.66 -1.42 4.87
CA ALA A 28 1.94 -0.95 3.71
C ALA A 28 0.67 -1.76 3.49
N ASN A 29 -0.38 -1.11 3.01
CA ASN A 29 -1.65 -1.71 2.56
C ASN A 29 -2.37 -2.55 3.65
N SER A 30 -2.03 -2.33 4.90
CA SER A 30 -2.62 -3.02 6.06
C SER A 30 -3.52 -2.12 6.91
N LYS A 31 -3.53 -0.82 6.61
CA LYS A 31 -4.24 0.20 7.38
C LYS A 31 -4.99 1.16 6.46
N ILE A 32 -6.18 1.54 6.88
CA ILE A 32 -7.02 2.52 6.20
C ILE A 32 -7.36 3.64 7.17
N PHE A 33 -7.14 4.89 6.76
CA PHE A 33 -7.71 6.05 7.41
C PHE A 33 -9.11 6.27 6.85
N ARG A 34 -10.12 6.09 7.67
CA ARG A 34 -11.50 6.43 7.34
C ARG A 34 -11.85 7.73 8.03
N ILE A 35 -11.93 8.79 7.23
CA ILE A 35 -12.03 10.16 7.71
C ILE A 35 -13.45 10.66 7.49
N GLU A 36 -14.06 11.18 8.53
CA GLU A 36 -15.32 11.90 8.50
C GLU A 36 -15.07 13.38 8.81
N LEU A 37 -15.55 14.27 7.95
CA LEU A 37 -15.44 15.69 8.15
C LEU A 37 -16.70 16.24 8.84
N CYS A 38 -16.51 17.14 9.78
CA CYS A 38 -17.62 17.83 10.44
C CYS A 38 -17.36 19.36 10.52
N LYS A 39 -18.41 20.07 10.80
CA LYS A 39 -18.39 21.48 11.13
C LYS A 39 -18.98 21.63 12.53
N GLY A 40 -18.11 21.70 13.54
CA GLY A 40 -18.54 21.57 14.92
C GLY A 40 -19.07 20.18 15.22
N THR A 41 -20.38 20.03 15.38
CA THR A 41 -21.04 18.73 15.64
C THR A 41 -21.78 18.17 14.42
N GLU A 42 -21.88 18.92 13.34
CA GLU A 42 -22.63 18.54 12.15
C GLU A 42 -21.73 17.85 11.14
N PRO A 43 -22.04 16.61 10.71
CA PRO A 43 -21.32 15.94 9.65
C PRO A 43 -21.45 16.70 8.33
N ILE A 44 -20.36 16.72 7.55
CA ILE A 44 -20.36 17.32 6.22
C ILE A 44 -20.70 16.25 5.20
N GLU A 45 -21.77 16.46 4.44
CA GLU A 45 -22.11 15.59 3.33
C GLU A 45 -21.26 15.94 2.11
N ILE A 46 -20.60 14.94 1.52
CA ILE A 46 -19.74 15.08 0.36
C ILE A 46 -20.29 14.17 -0.75
N ALA A 47 -20.68 14.78 -1.87
CA ALA A 47 -21.16 14.03 -3.04
C ALA A 47 -19.96 13.40 -3.80
N PRO A 48 -19.82 12.06 -3.87
CA PRO A 48 -18.66 11.41 -4.48
C PRO A 48 -18.48 11.69 -5.97
N LYS A 49 -19.57 12.09 -6.66
CA LYS A 49 -19.53 12.39 -8.09
C LYS A 49 -19.10 13.82 -8.42
N GLU A 50 -19.19 14.72 -7.43
CA GLU A 50 -18.96 16.14 -7.61
C GLU A 50 -17.66 16.63 -6.99
N ALA A 51 -17.07 15.82 -6.14
CA ALA A 51 -15.85 16.14 -5.42
C ALA A 51 -14.81 15.02 -5.47
N MET A 52 -13.55 15.40 -5.31
CA MET A 52 -12.41 14.51 -5.14
C MET A 52 -11.76 14.76 -3.79
N ALA A 53 -11.22 13.73 -3.18
CA ALA A 53 -10.44 13.88 -1.96
C ALA A 53 -8.95 13.63 -2.25
N ILE A 54 -8.11 14.45 -1.66
CA ILE A 54 -6.66 14.37 -1.75
C ILE A 54 -6.10 14.38 -0.34
N ILE A 55 -5.19 13.45 -0.07
CA ILE A 55 -4.39 13.43 1.16
C ILE A 55 -3.01 13.97 0.84
N ARG A 56 -2.58 14.96 1.62
CA ARG A 56 -1.23 15.49 1.60
C ARG A 56 -0.57 15.18 2.94
N GLY A 57 0.66 14.70 2.91
CA GLY A 57 1.44 14.41 4.11
C GLY A 57 2.76 15.15 4.09
N CYS A 58 3.16 15.70 5.24
CA CYS A 58 4.50 16.23 5.45
C CYS A 58 5.14 15.46 6.59
N LYS A 59 6.21 14.73 6.29
CA LYS A 59 6.96 13.96 7.25
C LYS A 59 7.97 14.84 8.01
N GLU A 60 8.46 14.33 9.12
CA GLU A 60 9.46 15.01 9.94
C GLU A 60 10.78 15.25 9.20
N ASP A 61 11.15 14.39 8.24
CA ASP A 61 12.30 14.54 7.37
C ASP A 61 12.09 15.56 6.22
N GLY A 62 10.92 16.19 6.13
CA GLY A 62 10.55 17.13 5.10
C GLY A 62 10.01 16.50 3.82
N THR A 63 9.96 15.17 3.73
CA THR A 63 9.37 14.48 2.57
C THR A 63 7.88 14.72 2.50
N VAL A 64 7.38 15.05 1.30
CA VAL A 64 5.95 15.31 1.05
C VAL A 64 5.31 14.13 0.33
N ILE A 65 4.10 13.78 0.75
CA ILE A 65 3.23 12.79 0.12
C ILE A 65 2.02 13.51 -0.44
N VAL A 66 1.59 13.15 -1.64
CA VAL A 66 0.34 13.62 -2.23
C VAL A 66 -0.33 12.46 -2.95
N ASN A 67 -1.44 11.99 -2.41
CA ASN A 67 -2.16 10.85 -2.95
C ASN A 67 -3.67 11.13 -3.03
N PRO A 68 -4.38 10.53 -4.00
CA PRO A 68 -5.83 10.55 -4.02
C PRO A 68 -6.40 9.70 -2.89
N ALA A 69 -7.57 10.08 -2.41
CA ALA A 69 -8.36 9.30 -1.47
C ALA A 69 -9.78 9.07 -2.04
N LYS A 70 -10.40 8.00 -1.63
CA LYS A 70 -11.73 7.60 -2.10
C LYS A 70 -12.81 8.23 -1.23
N ILE A 71 -13.78 8.89 -1.83
CA ILE A 71 -14.99 9.33 -1.15
C ILE A 71 -16.03 8.20 -1.25
N THR A 72 -16.54 7.73 -0.12
CA THR A 72 -17.57 6.70 -0.06
C THR A 72 -18.98 7.30 -0.23
N ASN A 73 -19.97 6.44 -0.48
CA ASN A 73 -21.38 6.86 -0.54
C ASN A 73 -21.92 7.38 0.80
N GLU A 74 -21.21 7.10 1.91
CA GLU A 74 -21.55 7.59 3.26
C GLU A 74 -20.83 8.91 3.59
N SER A 75 -20.32 9.63 2.60
CA SER A 75 -19.56 10.87 2.77
C SER A 75 -18.30 10.74 3.62
N LYS A 76 -17.75 9.52 3.69
CA LYS A 76 -16.46 9.26 4.36
C LYS A 76 -15.34 9.22 3.33
N ILE A 77 -14.17 9.66 3.74
CA ILE A 77 -12.97 9.63 2.93
C ILE A 77 -12.10 8.47 3.39
N GLU A 78 -11.81 7.54 2.49
CA GLU A 78 -10.95 6.40 2.77
C GLU A 78 -9.61 6.56 2.06
N TYR A 79 -8.54 6.46 2.84
CA TYR A 79 -7.17 6.50 2.37
C TYR A 79 -6.41 5.28 2.85
N GLU A 80 -5.87 4.50 1.92
CA GLU A 80 -5.03 3.35 2.21
C GLU A 80 -3.59 3.79 2.46
N VAL A 81 -3.07 3.44 3.64
CA VAL A 81 -1.71 3.80 4.04
C VAL A 81 -0.71 2.97 3.24
N GLY A 82 0.06 3.65 2.39
CA GLY A 82 1.05 3.03 1.53
C GLY A 82 2.45 2.97 2.17
N SER A 83 3.39 2.33 1.47
CA SER A 83 4.79 2.24 1.90
C SER A 83 5.47 3.60 2.04
N GLN A 84 5.07 4.57 1.24
CA GLN A 84 5.61 5.93 1.33
C GLN A 84 5.23 6.63 2.63
N ASP A 85 4.04 6.33 3.19
CA ASP A 85 3.57 6.92 4.44
C ASP A 85 4.45 6.50 5.63
N THR A 86 4.95 5.28 5.60
CA THR A 86 5.68 4.63 6.70
C THR A 86 7.19 4.50 6.46
N ALA A 87 7.71 5.10 5.39
CA ALA A 87 9.14 5.00 5.02
C ALA A 87 10.08 5.67 6.03
N ALA A 88 9.64 6.74 6.70
CA ALA A 88 10.43 7.47 7.68
C ALA A 88 9.78 7.41 9.07
N VAL A 89 10.60 7.23 10.09
CA VAL A 89 10.19 7.32 11.52
C VAL A 89 9.95 8.77 11.88
N GLY A 90 9.01 9.01 12.78
CA GLY A 90 8.68 10.33 13.28
C GLY A 90 7.22 10.70 13.05
N THR A 91 6.92 11.98 13.21
CA THR A 91 5.56 12.50 13.07
C THR A 91 5.31 12.90 11.62
N THR A 92 4.22 12.38 11.03
CA THR A 92 3.71 12.84 9.75
C THR A 92 2.45 13.68 9.98
N TRP A 93 2.45 14.89 9.48
CA TRP A 93 1.28 15.75 9.44
C TRP A 93 0.53 15.52 8.14
N TYR A 94 -0.73 15.15 8.25
CA TYR A 94 -1.62 14.94 7.13
C TYR A 94 -2.62 16.08 7.01
N GLU A 95 -2.92 16.45 5.79
CA GLU A 95 -4.00 17.34 5.42
C GLU A 95 -4.92 16.61 4.42
N VAL A 96 -6.18 16.50 4.77
CA VAL A 96 -7.21 16.06 3.85
C VAL A 96 -7.83 17.29 3.17
N GLN A 97 -7.91 17.26 1.85
CA GLN A 97 -8.55 18.30 1.05
C GLN A 97 -9.66 17.68 0.22
N VAL A 98 -10.85 18.26 0.30
CA VAL A 98 -11.96 17.96 -0.60
C VAL A 98 -12.04 19.07 -1.63
N VAL A 99 -11.87 18.69 -2.89
CA VAL A 99 -11.83 19.62 -4.02
C VAL A 99 -12.97 19.33 -4.99
N ALA A 100 -13.59 20.37 -5.53
CA ALA A 100 -14.56 20.26 -6.60
C ALA A 100 -14.07 21.02 -7.84
N LYS A 101 -14.55 20.59 -9.00
CA LYS A 101 -14.29 21.28 -10.25
C LYS A 101 -15.22 22.50 -10.34
N ASP A 102 -14.64 23.67 -10.62
CA ASP A 102 -15.34 24.92 -10.82
C ASP A 102 -14.94 25.49 -12.18
N GLY A 103 -15.70 25.16 -13.21
CA GLY A 103 -15.36 25.48 -14.60
C GLY A 103 -14.07 24.80 -15.06
N GLU A 104 -13.05 25.57 -15.41
CA GLU A 104 -11.70 25.07 -15.79
C GLU A 104 -10.72 24.97 -14.60
N SER A 105 -11.15 25.42 -13.41
CA SER A 105 -10.32 25.40 -12.18
C SER A 105 -10.82 24.42 -11.14
N TYR A 106 -10.03 24.22 -10.07
CA TYR A 106 -10.42 23.43 -8.91
C TYR A 106 -10.52 24.32 -7.69
N LYS A 107 -11.59 24.10 -6.92
CA LYS A 107 -11.84 24.81 -5.67
C LYS A 107 -11.74 23.85 -4.50
N ILE A 108 -10.98 24.23 -3.48
CA ILE A 108 -10.96 23.50 -2.21
C ILE A 108 -12.25 23.85 -1.46
N LEU A 109 -13.09 22.84 -1.22
CA LEU A 109 -14.34 23.00 -0.47
C LEU A 109 -14.09 22.90 1.04
N TYR A 110 -13.31 21.89 1.44
CA TYR A 110 -12.99 21.58 2.82
C TYR A 110 -11.53 21.17 2.95
N SER A 111 -10.93 21.53 4.09
CA SER A 111 -9.60 21.08 4.48
C SER A 111 -9.57 20.85 5.97
N ALA A 112 -8.91 19.76 6.40
CA ALA A 112 -8.69 19.47 7.81
C ALA A 112 -7.37 18.71 7.99
N GLN A 113 -6.75 18.86 9.16
CA GLN A 113 -5.44 18.31 9.44
C GLN A 113 -5.48 17.31 10.60
N PHE A 114 -4.63 16.29 10.51
CA PHE A 114 -4.38 15.35 11.59
C PHE A 114 -2.92 14.89 11.55
N LYS A 115 -2.50 14.14 12.55
CA LYS A 115 -1.15 13.60 12.62
C LYS A 115 -1.15 12.11 12.89
N ALA A 116 -0.16 11.42 12.35
CA ALA A 116 0.19 10.06 12.72
C ALA A 116 1.66 9.99 13.11
N VAL A 117 2.01 9.05 13.98
CA VAL A 117 3.38 8.80 14.41
C VAL A 117 3.83 7.47 13.86
N VAL A 118 4.87 7.49 13.06
CA VAL A 118 5.54 6.29 12.56
C VAL A 118 6.60 5.89 13.57
N LYS A 119 6.40 4.74 14.22
CA LYS A 119 7.37 4.16 15.14
C LYS A 119 8.34 3.26 14.39
N ASP A 120 9.56 3.20 14.87
CA ASP A 120 10.55 2.27 14.35
C ASP A 120 10.17 0.82 14.67
N THR A 121 10.70 -0.10 13.89
CA THR A 121 10.65 -1.52 14.22
C THR A 121 11.58 -1.79 15.39
N LEU A 122 11.22 -2.74 16.25
CA LEU A 122 12.07 -3.13 17.40
C LEU A 122 13.42 -3.73 16.96
N VAL A 123 13.50 -4.16 15.72
CA VAL A 123 14.70 -4.76 15.14
C VAL A 123 15.03 -4.02 13.85
N GLU A 124 16.18 -3.34 13.83
CA GLU A 124 16.70 -2.74 12.59
C GLU A 124 17.17 -3.85 11.65
N ASP A 125 16.84 -3.71 10.36
CA ASP A 125 17.38 -4.56 9.32
C ASP A 125 18.92 -4.57 9.41
N GLY A 126 19.52 -5.75 9.67
CA GLY A 126 20.96 -5.94 9.82
C GLY A 126 21.48 -6.07 11.26
N LYS A 127 20.64 -5.86 12.28
CA LYS A 127 21.00 -6.09 13.70
C LYS A 127 20.47 -7.42 14.29
N ILE A 128 19.97 -8.31 13.47
CA ILE A 128 19.64 -9.67 13.91
C ILE A 128 20.94 -10.44 14.09
N THR A 129 21.53 -10.33 15.27
CA THR A 129 22.84 -10.92 15.56
C THR A 129 22.78 -12.29 16.22
N SER A 130 21.65 -12.75 16.67
CA SER A 130 21.43 -14.16 17.03
C SER A 130 19.99 -14.44 17.43
N SER A 131 19.34 -15.33 16.76
CA SER A 131 18.35 -16.21 17.33
C SER A 131 18.29 -17.45 16.45
N ASP A 132 17.92 -18.56 17.03
CA ASP A 132 17.62 -19.79 16.29
C ASP A 132 16.56 -19.53 15.20
N GLU A 133 15.71 -18.52 15.39
CA GLU A 133 14.71 -18.05 14.42
C GLU A 133 15.32 -17.42 13.16
N PHE A 134 16.45 -16.70 13.27
CA PHE A 134 17.14 -16.16 12.11
C PHE A 134 17.80 -17.26 11.29
N GLY A 135 18.42 -18.25 11.97
CA GLY A 135 18.94 -19.45 11.32
C GLY A 135 17.85 -20.16 10.53
N LEU A 136 16.69 -20.41 11.15
CA LEU A 136 15.54 -21.04 10.51
C LEU A 136 15.02 -20.25 9.30
N LEU A 137 14.99 -18.92 9.38
CA LEU A 137 14.59 -18.06 8.26
C LEU A 137 15.57 -18.13 7.10
N VAL A 138 16.86 -18.07 7.37
CA VAL A 138 17.93 -18.20 6.36
C VAL A 138 17.88 -19.57 5.71
N ASP A 139 17.71 -20.63 6.50
CA ASP A 139 17.58 -22.00 5.99
C ASP A 139 16.35 -22.14 5.09
N THR A 140 15.20 -21.61 5.51
CA THR A 140 13.97 -21.62 4.71
C THR A 140 14.14 -20.85 3.39
N ILE A 141 14.82 -19.70 3.39
CA ILE A 141 15.10 -18.92 2.17
C ILE A 141 16.04 -19.69 1.24
N THR A 142 17.03 -20.37 1.81
CA THR A 142 18.01 -21.17 1.06
C THR A 142 17.34 -22.37 0.40
N GLU A 143 16.54 -23.12 1.16
CA GLU A 143 15.77 -24.26 0.66
C GLU A 143 14.79 -23.84 -0.45
N ASN A 144 14.12 -22.70 -0.32
CA ASN A 144 13.23 -22.16 -1.35
C ASN A 144 13.99 -21.78 -2.63
N LYS A 145 15.21 -21.24 -2.52
CA LYS A 145 16.05 -20.95 -3.69
C LYS A 145 16.49 -22.23 -4.40
N GLU A 146 16.98 -23.20 -3.65
CA GLU A 146 17.38 -24.51 -4.19
C GLU A 146 16.20 -25.23 -4.84
N TRP A 147 15.02 -25.21 -4.21
CA TRP A 147 13.80 -25.76 -4.77
C TRP A 147 13.44 -25.09 -6.11
N LYS A 148 13.52 -23.76 -6.18
CA LYS A 148 13.24 -23.01 -7.40
C LYS A 148 14.22 -23.33 -8.51
N GLU A 149 15.53 -23.37 -8.21
CA GLU A 149 16.56 -23.74 -9.18
C GLU A 149 16.37 -25.16 -9.71
N ASN A 150 15.98 -26.09 -8.85
CA ASN A 150 15.72 -27.47 -9.24
C ASN A 150 14.47 -27.57 -10.14
N LYS A 151 13.42 -26.81 -9.83
CA LYS A 151 12.22 -26.74 -10.67
C LYS A 151 12.48 -26.10 -12.03
N ASP A 152 13.30 -25.08 -12.11
CA ASP A 152 13.71 -24.45 -13.35
C ASP A 152 14.52 -25.45 -14.23
N LYS A 153 15.38 -26.27 -13.63
CA LYS A 153 16.12 -27.33 -14.33
C LYS A 153 15.19 -28.45 -14.83
N GLU A 154 14.25 -28.89 -14.00
CA GLU A 154 13.25 -29.90 -14.39
C GLU A 154 12.40 -29.38 -15.57
N LEU A 155 11.98 -28.13 -15.51
CA LEU A 155 11.20 -27.49 -16.57
C LEU A 155 12.00 -27.40 -17.86
N ALA A 156 13.26 -26.98 -17.79
CA ALA A 156 14.14 -26.90 -18.97
C ALA A 156 14.35 -28.28 -19.62
N SER A 157 14.59 -29.33 -18.83
CA SER A 157 14.73 -30.70 -19.34
C SER A 157 13.44 -31.21 -19.99
N TRP A 158 12.30 -30.93 -19.38
CA TRP A 158 11.00 -31.30 -19.94
C TRP A 158 10.71 -30.58 -21.27
N MET A 159 11.06 -29.31 -21.38
CA MET A 159 10.90 -28.53 -22.62
C MET A 159 11.78 -29.11 -23.73
N GLU A 160 13.04 -29.46 -23.44
CA GLU A 160 13.97 -30.07 -24.40
C GLU A 160 13.49 -31.45 -24.87
N GLU A 161 12.91 -32.25 -23.98
CA GLU A 161 12.33 -33.55 -24.33
C GLU A 161 11.11 -33.42 -25.23
N ARG A 162 10.24 -32.44 -24.97
CA ARG A 162 9.06 -32.14 -25.81
C ARG A 162 9.46 -31.62 -27.17
N GLU A 163 10.49 -30.81 -27.27
CA GLU A 163 11.00 -30.32 -28.57
C GLU A 163 11.52 -31.45 -29.43
N LYS A 164 12.25 -32.41 -28.84
CA LYS A 164 12.71 -33.64 -29.54
C LYS A 164 11.54 -34.53 -30.00
N GLU A 165 10.49 -34.66 -29.17
CA GLU A 165 9.27 -35.39 -29.56
C GLU A 165 8.55 -34.74 -30.79
N ILE A 166 8.47 -33.42 -30.79
CA ILE A 166 7.86 -32.65 -31.88
C ILE A 166 8.66 -32.86 -33.16
N ASP A 167 9.98 -32.65 -33.11
CA ASP A 167 10.88 -32.86 -34.25
C ASP A 167 10.80 -34.29 -34.85
N THR A 168 10.65 -35.29 -33.97
CA THR A 168 10.54 -36.68 -34.39
C THR A 168 9.21 -36.93 -35.11
N LYS A 169 8.11 -36.39 -34.61
CA LYS A 169 6.78 -36.52 -35.23
C LYS A 169 6.68 -35.75 -36.54
N GLU A 170 7.33 -34.61 -36.65
CA GLU A 170 7.38 -33.86 -37.94
C GLU A 170 8.13 -34.66 -39.01
N LYS A 171 9.28 -35.25 -38.66
CA LYS A 171 10.04 -36.10 -39.60
C LYS A 171 9.27 -37.37 -40.03
N GLU A 172 8.54 -37.99 -39.08
CA GLU A 172 7.66 -39.12 -39.42
C GLU A 172 6.47 -38.74 -40.33
N HIS A 173 5.99 -37.52 -40.18
CA HIS A 173 4.91 -37.00 -41.03
C HIS A 173 5.41 -36.70 -42.46
N GLU A 174 6.60 -36.11 -42.58
CA GLU A 174 7.21 -35.85 -43.92
C GLU A 174 7.54 -37.13 -44.66
N THR A 175 7.97 -38.20 -43.98
CA THR A 175 8.25 -39.50 -44.59
C THR A 175 7.01 -40.28 -45.04
N LYS A 176 5.81 -39.92 -44.56
CA LYS A 176 4.55 -40.55 -44.94
C LYS A 176 3.84 -39.86 -46.14
N ILE A 177 4.30 -38.69 -46.52
CA ILE A 177 3.72 -37.88 -47.60
C ILE A 177 4.50 -38.07 -48.94
N THR A 178 5.66 -38.74 -48.92
CA THR A 178 6.46 -39.09 -50.11
C THR A 178 6.19 -40.52 -50.51
#